data_a58d88e912a11e11968d6d8f30db8a7d
#
_entry.id   a58d88e912a11e11968d6d8f30db8a7d
#
_cell.length_a   1.000
_cell.length_b   1.000
_cell.length_c   1.000
_cell.angle_alpha   90.00
_cell.angle_beta   90.00
_cell.angle_gamma   90.00
#
_symmetry.space_group_name_H-M   'P 1'
#
loop_
_entity.id
_entity.type
_entity.pdbx_description
1 polymer ?
#
loop_
_entity_poly.entity_id
_entity_poly.type
_entity_poly.pdbx_seq_one_letter_code
_entity_poly.pdbx_strand_id
1 'polypeptide(L)'
;MFPRHGRSWLAWAILLAMVLAKGFDILPLAPAAFVAAGLMILLRCCTATTARKSLDIPVLITIAASFGLGQALQASGAAAVIAHYVLALTHQQPLWLLVAVYGITMALTEIVTHSAAAVIVFPIAFATTQTLGLHFMPFAIAITMAASASFATPIGYATNLMVYGPGGYRFSDYLRFGAPLNLLMWLVAVLIIPHIWPLT
;
A
#
# COMPACT_ATOMS: atom_id res chain seq x y z
N MET A 1 -26.90 -15.54 8.03
CA MET A 1 -26.35 -16.92 7.95
C MET A 1 -25.31 -17.04 9.06
N PHE A 2 -25.58 -17.80 10.11
CA PHE A 2 -24.69 -17.90 11.26
C PHE A 2 -23.39 -18.61 10.87
N PRO A 3 -22.22 -18.13 11.31
CA PRO A 3 -20.94 -18.80 11.08
C PRO A 3 -20.98 -20.20 11.74
N ARG A 4 -20.50 -21.22 11.01
CA ARG A 4 -20.42 -22.58 11.53
C ARG A 4 -19.28 -22.67 12.54
N HIS A 5 -19.56 -22.34 13.81
CA HIS A 5 -18.58 -22.37 14.90
C HIS A 5 -17.90 -23.73 15.11
N GLY A 6 -18.49 -24.83 14.62
CA GLY A 6 -17.93 -26.18 14.79
C GLY A 6 -16.63 -26.49 14.03
N ARG A 7 -16.19 -25.62 13.10
CA ARG A 7 -14.94 -25.84 12.32
C ARG A 7 -13.95 -24.69 12.43
N SER A 8 -14.13 -23.79 13.38
CA SER A 8 -13.22 -22.67 13.59
C SER A 8 -11.79 -23.11 13.91
N TRP A 9 -11.64 -24.21 14.67
CA TRP A 9 -10.32 -24.75 14.99
C TRP A 9 -9.55 -25.22 13.73
N LEU A 10 -10.23 -25.78 12.73
CA LEU A 10 -9.63 -26.15 11.44
C LEU A 10 -9.14 -24.93 10.67
N ALA A 11 -9.93 -23.86 10.66
CA ALA A 11 -9.52 -22.60 10.02
C ALA A 11 -8.27 -22.01 10.68
N TRP A 12 -8.21 -22.04 12.03
CA TRP A 12 -7.02 -21.62 12.76
C TRP A 12 -5.81 -22.53 12.49
N ALA A 13 -6.00 -23.83 12.41
CA ALA A 13 -4.94 -24.78 12.10
C ALA A 13 -4.36 -24.54 10.69
N ILE A 14 -5.22 -24.31 9.69
CA ILE A 14 -4.79 -24.00 8.32
C ILE A 14 -4.02 -22.67 8.27
N LEU A 15 -4.52 -21.64 8.96
CA LEU A 15 -3.85 -20.34 9.04
C LEU A 15 -2.47 -20.48 9.68
N LEU A 16 -2.39 -21.19 10.82
CA LEU A 16 -1.14 -21.43 11.51
C LEU A 16 -0.15 -22.21 10.63
N ALA A 17 -0.61 -23.26 9.95
CA ALA A 17 0.21 -24.03 9.03
C ALA A 17 0.76 -23.17 7.88
N MET A 18 -0.05 -22.26 7.31
CA MET A 18 0.37 -21.30 6.28
C MET A 18 1.47 -20.36 6.82
N VAL A 19 1.28 -19.81 8.02
CA VAL A 19 2.25 -18.90 8.65
C VAL A 19 3.56 -19.62 8.94
N LEU A 20 3.50 -20.85 9.47
CA LEU A 20 4.68 -21.66 9.74
C LEU A 20 5.40 -22.05 8.44
N ALA A 21 4.66 -22.46 7.40
CA ALA A 21 5.24 -22.80 6.10
C ALA A 21 6.03 -21.61 5.51
N LYS A 22 5.53 -20.38 5.69
CA LYS A 22 6.27 -19.16 5.30
C LYS A 22 7.42 -18.86 6.27
N GLY A 23 7.22 -19.02 7.57
CA GLY A 23 8.24 -18.74 8.59
C GLY A 23 9.48 -19.63 8.46
N PHE A 24 9.29 -20.88 8.04
CA PHE A 24 10.37 -21.83 7.74
C PHE A 24 10.83 -21.80 6.27
N ASP A 25 10.39 -20.84 5.47
CA ASP A 25 10.69 -20.71 4.03
C ASP A 25 10.43 -21.98 3.19
N ILE A 26 9.49 -22.83 3.62
CA ILE A 26 9.09 -24.06 2.90
C ILE A 26 8.37 -23.69 1.60
N LEU A 27 7.50 -22.65 1.66
CA LEU A 27 6.73 -22.18 0.51
C LEU A 27 6.70 -20.64 0.49
N PRO A 28 6.80 -20.01 -0.70
CA PRO A 28 6.53 -18.58 -0.85
C PRO A 28 5.11 -18.24 -0.40
N LEU A 29 4.89 -17.02 0.11
CA LEU A 29 3.62 -16.60 0.72
C LEU A 29 2.43 -16.77 -0.21
N ALA A 30 2.55 -16.42 -1.50
CA ALA A 30 1.44 -16.49 -2.44
C ALA A 30 0.96 -17.93 -2.69
N PRO A 31 1.82 -18.91 -3.06
CA PRO A 31 1.42 -20.32 -3.16
C PRO A 31 0.84 -20.87 -1.85
N ALA A 32 1.46 -20.55 -0.70
CA ALA A 32 0.97 -20.98 0.61
C ALA A 32 -0.44 -20.47 0.90
N ALA A 33 -0.73 -19.19 0.57
CA ALA A 33 -2.04 -18.60 0.73
C ALA A 33 -3.10 -19.24 -0.21
N PHE A 34 -2.74 -19.55 -1.47
CA PHE A 34 -3.65 -20.25 -2.39
C PHE A 34 -3.98 -21.67 -1.91
N VAL A 35 -2.98 -22.41 -1.42
CA VAL A 35 -3.20 -23.74 -0.84
C VAL A 35 -4.09 -23.65 0.40
N ALA A 36 -3.82 -22.71 1.31
CA ALA A 36 -4.64 -22.50 2.49
C ALA A 36 -6.09 -22.16 2.15
N ALA A 37 -6.32 -21.25 1.18
CA ALA A 37 -7.65 -20.89 0.70
C ALA A 37 -8.38 -22.10 0.08
N GLY A 38 -7.69 -22.89 -0.74
CA GLY A 38 -8.21 -24.13 -1.30
C GLY A 38 -8.62 -25.13 -0.24
N LEU A 39 -7.77 -25.35 0.78
CA LEU A 39 -8.06 -26.23 1.90
C LEU A 39 -9.26 -25.75 2.72
N MET A 40 -9.40 -24.44 2.97
CA MET A 40 -10.57 -23.88 3.66
C MET A 40 -11.88 -24.17 2.93
N ILE A 41 -11.89 -24.13 1.59
CA ILE A 41 -13.07 -24.46 0.77
C ILE A 41 -13.32 -25.97 0.78
N LEU A 42 -12.29 -26.80 0.55
CA LEU A 42 -12.39 -28.26 0.51
C LEU A 42 -12.89 -28.84 1.84
N LEU A 43 -12.34 -28.35 2.94
CA LEU A 43 -12.74 -28.76 4.30
C LEU A 43 -14.04 -28.10 4.76
N ARG A 44 -14.71 -27.35 3.87
CA ARG A 44 -15.97 -26.64 4.12
C ARG A 44 -15.93 -25.73 5.36
N CYS A 45 -14.79 -25.12 5.64
CA CYS A 45 -14.68 -24.05 6.65
C CYS A 45 -15.41 -22.79 6.17
N CYS A 46 -15.36 -22.51 4.85
CA CYS A 46 -16.17 -21.49 4.20
C CYS A 46 -16.80 -22.03 2.92
N THR A 47 -17.85 -21.35 2.42
CA THR A 47 -18.45 -21.67 1.12
C THR A 47 -17.70 -20.96 0.00
N ALA A 48 -17.69 -21.54 -1.20
CA ALA A 48 -17.08 -20.90 -2.36
C ALA A 48 -17.69 -19.51 -2.66
N THR A 49 -18.99 -19.34 -2.39
CA THR A 49 -19.68 -18.05 -2.53
C THR A 49 -19.19 -17.01 -1.53
N THR A 50 -18.91 -17.41 -0.29
CA THR A 50 -18.32 -16.53 0.72
C THR A 50 -16.88 -16.15 0.35
N ALA A 51 -16.07 -17.13 -0.07
CA ALA A 51 -14.72 -16.89 -0.53
C ALA A 51 -14.67 -15.91 -1.72
N ARG A 52 -15.56 -16.06 -2.70
CA ARG A 52 -15.65 -15.11 -3.85
C ARG A 52 -16.06 -13.70 -3.42
N LYS A 53 -16.97 -13.57 -2.44
CA LYS A 53 -17.38 -12.26 -1.92
C LYS A 53 -16.29 -11.56 -1.10
N SER A 54 -15.30 -12.30 -0.60
CA SER A 54 -14.16 -11.75 0.12
C SER A 54 -13.07 -11.19 -0.82
N LEU A 55 -13.19 -11.45 -2.13
CA LEU A 55 -12.29 -10.88 -3.13
C LEU A 55 -12.77 -9.47 -3.48
N ASP A 56 -11.91 -8.49 -3.26
CA ASP A 56 -12.12 -7.12 -3.70
C ASP A 56 -11.72 -6.99 -5.18
N ILE A 57 -12.62 -7.39 -6.07
CA ILE A 57 -12.40 -7.35 -7.52
C ILE A 57 -12.05 -5.95 -8.03
N PRO A 58 -12.72 -4.85 -7.57
CA PRO A 58 -12.32 -3.49 -7.91
C PRO A 58 -10.84 -3.21 -7.63
N VAL A 59 -10.33 -3.59 -6.46
CA VAL A 59 -8.91 -3.41 -6.13
C VAL A 59 -8.01 -4.20 -7.06
N LEU A 60 -8.32 -5.46 -7.37
CA LEU A 60 -7.54 -6.27 -8.30
C LEU A 60 -7.49 -5.67 -9.72
N ILE A 61 -8.64 -5.19 -10.23
CA ILE A 61 -8.71 -4.51 -11.53
C ILE A 61 -7.87 -3.24 -11.51
N THR A 62 -7.95 -2.46 -10.43
CA THR A 62 -7.20 -1.21 -10.30
C THR A 62 -5.69 -1.47 -10.27
N ILE A 63 -5.23 -2.51 -9.55
CA ILE A 63 -3.83 -2.92 -9.56
C ILE A 63 -3.38 -3.32 -10.97
N ALA A 64 -4.14 -4.16 -11.65
CA ALA A 64 -3.83 -4.59 -13.03
C ALA A 64 -3.76 -3.39 -13.99
N ALA A 65 -4.71 -2.46 -13.92
CA ALA A 65 -4.72 -1.24 -14.71
C ALA A 65 -3.51 -0.34 -14.42
N SER A 66 -3.05 -0.28 -13.17
CA SER A 66 -1.86 0.49 -12.76
C SER A 66 -0.58 -0.05 -13.40
N PHE A 67 -0.43 -1.36 -13.51
CA PHE A 67 0.69 -1.94 -14.24
C PHE A 67 0.61 -1.59 -15.74
N GLY A 68 -0.59 -1.62 -16.34
CA GLY A 68 -0.80 -1.16 -17.71
C GLY A 68 -0.42 0.30 -17.91
N LEU A 69 -0.79 1.17 -16.98
CA LEU A 69 -0.40 2.58 -16.98
C LEU A 69 1.12 2.76 -16.87
N GLY A 70 1.77 2.00 -15.98
CA GLY A 70 3.23 2.00 -15.84
C GLY A 70 3.94 1.62 -17.14
N GLN A 71 3.46 0.58 -17.83
CA GLN A 71 3.97 0.18 -19.14
C GLN A 71 3.74 1.26 -20.20
N ALA A 72 2.57 1.88 -20.22
CA ALA A 72 2.27 2.96 -21.15
C ALA A 72 3.17 4.18 -20.93
N LEU A 73 3.44 4.55 -19.68
CA LEU A 73 4.38 5.63 -19.33
C LEU A 73 5.80 5.34 -19.81
N GLN A 74 6.27 4.10 -19.69
CA GLN A 74 7.57 3.69 -20.19
C GLN A 74 7.60 3.67 -21.73
N ALA A 75 6.62 3.06 -22.36
CA ALA A 75 6.57 2.95 -23.82
C ALA A 75 6.41 4.30 -24.54
N SER A 76 5.69 5.23 -23.95
CA SER A 76 5.51 6.60 -24.48
C SER A 76 6.71 7.52 -24.24
N GLY A 77 7.69 7.11 -23.41
CA GLY A 77 8.78 7.98 -22.98
C GLY A 77 8.38 9.03 -21.92
N ALA A 78 7.10 9.07 -21.54
CA ALA A 78 6.61 10.02 -20.54
C ALA A 78 7.30 9.81 -19.17
N ALA A 79 7.65 8.56 -18.82
CA ALA A 79 8.41 8.27 -17.62
C ALA A 79 9.77 8.98 -17.62
N ALA A 80 10.49 9.00 -18.74
CA ALA A 80 11.77 9.70 -18.87
C ALA A 80 11.61 11.22 -18.73
N VAL A 81 10.55 11.78 -19.30
CA VAL A 81 10.24 13.22 -19.16
C VAL A 81 9.95 13.57 -17.71
N ILE A 82 9.10 12.81 -17.03
CA ILE A 82 8.80 13.00 -15.60
C ILE A 82 10.08 12.88 -14.77
N ALA A 83 10.88 11.84 -15.01
CA ALA A 83 12.15 11.63 -14.32
C ALA A 83 13.10 12.83 -14.52
N HIS A 84 13.21 13.35 -15.73
CA HIS A 84 14.05 14.51 -16.01
C HIS A 84 13.60 15.77 -15.25
N TYR A 85 12.30 16.06 -15.23
CA TYR A 85 11.77 17.19 -14.46
C TYR A 85 11.98 17.00 -12.95
N VAL A 86 11.74 15.80 -12.42
CA VAL A 86 11.96 15.49 -11.01
C VAL A 86 13.44 15.63 -10.65
N LEU A 87 14.36 15.14 -11.50
CA LEU A 87 15.80 15.31 -11.30
C LEU A 87 16.23 16.77 -11.32
N ALA A 88 15.67 17.57 -12.24
CA ALA A 88 15.95 19.00 -12.29
C ALA A 88 15.53 19.71 -10.99
N LEU A 89 14.38 19.31 -10.42
CA LEU A 89 13.89 19.86 -9.16
C LEU A 89 14.62 19.31 -7.92
N THR A 90 15.14 18.08 -7.99
CA THR A 90 15.76 17.38 -6.87
C THR A 90 17.29 17.44 -6.88
N HIS A 91 17.89 18.28 -7.73
CA HIS A 91 19.34 18.43 -7.87
C HIS A 91 20.07 17.07 -8.04
N GLN A 92 19.45 16.13 -8.74
CA GLN A 92 19.96 14.76 -9.00
C GLN A 92 20.23 13.91 -7.74
N GLN A 93 19.68 14.28 -6.60
CA GLN A 93 19.85 13.51 -5.38
C GLN A 93 18.68 12.54 -5.17
N PRO A 94 18.92 11.20 -5.07
CA PRO A 94 17.86 10.20 -4.88
C PRO A 94 17.02 10.43 -3.62
N LEU A 95 17.60 11.05 -2.61
CA LEU A 95 16.91 11.38 -1.36
C LEU A 95 15.74 12.36 -1.59
N TRP A 96 15.94 13.38 -2.43
CA TRP A 96 14.85 14.33 -2.74
C TRP A 96 13.73 13.69 -3.54
N LEU A 97 14.05 12.69 -4.38
CA LEU A 97 13.02 11.89 -5.04
C LEU A 97 12.19 11.12 -4.01
N LEU A 98 12.83 10.51 -3.00
CA LEU A 98 12.14 9.83 -1.91
C LEU A 98 11.24 10.79 -1.12
N VAL A 99 11.73 11.99 -0.79
CA VAL A 99 10.97 13.06 -0.16
C VAL A 99 9.73 13.40 -0.96
N ALA A 100 9.90 13.61 -2.28
CA ALA A 100 8.79 13.96 -3.17
C ALA A 100 7.76 12.83 -3.31
N VAL A 101 8.20 11.59 -3.51
CA VAL A 101 7.31 10.42 -3.62
C VAL A 101 6.50 10.23 -2.35
N TYR A 102 7.13 10.33 -1.19
CA TYR A 102 6.42 10.25 0.10
C TYR A 102 5.41 11.39 0.25
N GLY A 103 5.84 12.63 0.02
CA GLY A 103 5.00 13.83 0.18
C GLY A 103 3.78 13.82 -0.75
N ILE A 104 3.97 13.46 -2.03
CA ILE A 104 2.87 13.34 -3.00
C ILE A 104 1.90 12.23 -2.58
N THR A 105 2.41 11.07 -2.18
CA THR A 105 1.56 9.96 -1.73
C THR A 105 0.76 10.36 -0.49
N MET A 106 1.39 10.99 0.48
CA MET A 106 0.76 11.50 1.70
C MET A 106 -0.32 12.54 1.38
N ALA A 107 -0.04 13.49 0.50
CA ALA A 107 -1.04 14.49 0.11
C ALA A 107 -2.23 13.88 -0.64
N LEU A 108 -1.99 12.90 -1.52
CA LEU A 108 -3.04 12.19 -2.23
C LEU A 108 -3.92 11.37 -1.27
N THR A 109 -3.34 10.69 -0.29
CA THR A 109 -4.12 9.85 0.64
C THR A 109 -5.04 10.67 1.56
N GLU A 110 -4.80 11.97 1.73
CA GLU A 110 -5.70 12.86 2.44
C GLU A 110 -6.96 13.23 1.66
N ILE A 111 -6.94 13.05 0.32
CA ILE A 111 -8.04 13.43 -0.60
C ILE A 111 -8.78 12.18 -1.10
N VAL A 112 -8.02 11.12 -1.42
CA VAL A 112 -8.55 9.83 -1.89
C VAL A 112 -8.24 8.74 -0.87
N THR A 113 -8.71 7.51 -1.13
CA THR A 113 -8.40 6.38 -0.23
C THR A 113 -6.92 6.00 -0.30
N HIS A 114 -6.39 5.46 0.80
CA HIS A 114 -5.00 4.97 0.90
C HIS A 114 -4.62 4.00 -0.24
N SER A 115 -5.53 3.08 -0.59
CA SER A 115 -5.31 2.14 -1.69
C SER A 115 -5.21 2.85 -3.04
N ALA A 116 -6.09 3.85 -3.29
CA ALA A 116 -6.06 4.62 -4.54
C ALA A 116 -4.79 5.47 -4.65
N ALA A 117 -4.37 6.13 -3.57
CA ALA A 117 -3.13 6.90 -3.55
C ALA A 117 -1.91 6.03 -3.88
N ALA A 118 -1.80 4.85 -3.23
CA ALA A 118 -0.72 3.90 -3.50
C ALA A 118 -0.72 3.44 -4.97
N VAL A 119 -1.88 3.06 -5.50
CA VAL A 119 -2.03 2.56 -6.88
C VAL A 119 -1.68 3.62 -7.93
N ILE A 120 -2.02 4.89 -7.67
CA ILE A 120 -1.69 6.00 -8.59
C ILE A 120 -0.19 6.29 -8.59
N VAL A 121 0.44 6.35 -7.42
CA VAL A 121 1.86 6.75 -7.30
C VAL A 121 2.81 5.63 -7.65
N PHE A 122 2.46 4.37 -7.34
CA PHE A 122 3.33 3.21 -7.56
C PHE A 122 3.90 3.11 -8.99
N PRO A 123 3.08 3.11 -10.08
CA PRO A 123 3.61 2.98 -11.43
C PRO A 123 4.49 4.17 -11.84
N ILE A 124 4.19 5.36 -11.36
CA ILE A 124 4.97 6.56 -11.64
C ILE A 124 6.35 6.46 -10.97
N ALA A 125 6.38 6.13 -9.69
CA ALA A 125 7.62 5.95 -8.95
C ALA A 125 8.44 4.78 -9.51
N PHE A 126 7.80 3.66 -9.87
CA PHE A 126 8.47 2.51 -10.48
C PHE A 126 9.13 2.87 -11.82
N ALA A 127 8.39 3.51 -12.72
CA ALA A 127 8.91 3.94 -14.01
C ALA A 127 10.07 4.94 -13.85
N THR A 128 9.94 5.89 -12.91
CA THR A 128 10.97 6.88 -12.64
C THR A 128 12.25 6.24 -12.08
N THR A 129 12.15 5.36 -11.11
CA THR A 129 13.31 4.67 -10.51
C THR A 129 14.02 3.78 -11.52
N GLN A 130 13.28 3.07 -12.39
CA GLN A 130 13.86 2.28 -13.48
C GLN A 130 14.66 3.15 -14.46
N THR A 131 14.11 4.31 -14.85
CA THR A 131 14.79 5.25 -15.76
C THR A 131 16.07 5.81 -15.14
N LEU A 132 16.10 6.00 -13.82
CA LEU A 132 17.24 6.55 -13.08
C LEU A 132 18.23 5.49 -12.60
N GLY A 133 17.97 4.21 -12.80
CA GLY A 133 18.81 3.11 -12.31
C GLY A 133 18.86 3.01 -10.78
N LEU A 134 17.81 3.44 -10.09
CA LEU A 134 17.70 3.41 -8.64
C LEU A 134 17.03 2.12 -8.16
N HIS A 135 17.37 1.67 -6.95
CA HIS A 135 16.65 0.59 -6.30
C HIS A 135 15.21 1.02 -5.96
N PHE A 136 14.23 0.24 -6.42
CA PHE A 136 12.81 0.58 -6.23
C PHE A 136 12.31 0.30 -4.80
N MET A 137 12.92 -0.63 -4.06
CA MET A 137 12.44 -1.06 -2.75
C MET A 137 12.22 0.09 -1.75
N PRO A 138 13.16 1.04 -1.57
CA PRO A 138 12.94 2.19 -0.67
C PRO A 138 11.72 3.02 -1.04
N PHE A 139 11.46 3.19 -2.32
CA PHE A 139 10.30 3.94 -2.82
C PHE A 139 8.99 3.18 -2.61
N ALA A 140 8.99 1.86 -2.79
CA ALA A 140 7.83 1.02 -2.48
C ALA A 140 7.45 1.10 -0.99
N ILE A 141 8.44 1.03 -0.10
CA ILE A 141 8.24 1.19 1.34
C ILE A 141 7.72 2.60 1.66
N ALA A 142 8.30 3.65 1.05
CA ALA A 142 7.85 5.03 1.22
C ALA A 142 6.39 5.21 0.81
N ILE A 143 5.97 4.68 -0.34
CA ILE A 143 4.59 4.71 -0.81
C ILE A 143 3.66 3.99 0.17
N THR A 144 4.04 2.81 0.63
CA THR A 144 3.24 2.01 1.57
C THR A 144 3.03 2.75 2.89
N MET A 145 4.10 3.32 3.45
CA MET A 145 4.03 4.09 4.70
C MET A 145 3.24 5.39 4.51
N ALA A 146 3.51 6.14 3.45
CA ALA A 146 2.83 7.41 3.17
C ALA A 146 1.32 7.21 2.91
N ALA A 147 0.95 6.18 2.14
CA ALA A 147 -0.45 5.86 1.89
C ALA A 147 -1.20 5.49 3.18
N SER A 148 -0.52 4.89 4.14
CA SER A 148 -1.10 4.52 5.44
C SER A 148 -1.11 5.67 6.46
N ALA A 149 -0.35 6.74 6.22
CA ALA A 149 -0.22 7.91 7.09
C ALA A 149 -1.23 9.00 6.67
N SER A 150 -2.52 8.76 6.92
CA SER A 150 -3.60 9.71 6.65
C SER A 150 -4.25 10.12 7.96
N PHE A 151 -3.70 11.17 8.56
CA PHE A 151 -4.14 11.66 9.88
C PHE A 151 -4.77 13.05 9.81
N ALA A 152 -4.51 13.83 8.76
CA ALA A 152 -4.91 15.23 8.69
C ALA A 152 -6.36 15.42 8.21
N THR A 153 -7.00 14.37 7.66
CA THR A 153 -8.41 14.45 7.25
C THR A 153 -9.22 13.26 7.74
N PRO A 154 -10.54 13.44 7.98
CA PRO A 154 -11.41 12.32 8.30
C PRO A 154 -11.71 11.43 7.08
N ILE A 155 -11.45 11.89 5.86
CA ILE A 155 -11.87 11.25 4.62
C ILE A 155 -10.82 10.20 4.16
N GLY A 156 -9.55 10.45 4.40
CA GLY A 156 -8.44 9.64 3.87
C GLY A 156 -8.42 8.21 4.41
N TYR A 157 -9.00 7.95 5.58
CA TYR A 157 -9.05 6.62 6.17
C TYR A 157 -10.42 6.30 6.78
N ALA A 158 -10.95 5.10 6.49
CA ALA A 158 -12.28 4.69 6.93
C ALA A 158 -12.46 4.76 8.46
N THR A 159 -11.43 4.42 9.23
CA THR A 159 -11.46 4.50 10.71
C THR A 159 -11.58 5.92 11.21
N ASN A 160 -10.96 6.89 10.54
CA ASN A 160 -11.09 8.31 10.89
C ASN A 160 -12.55 8.75 10.72
N LEU A 161 -13.17 8.34 9.60
CA LEU A 161 -14.57 8.66 9.33
C LEU A 161 -15.54 8.00 10.33
N MET A 162 -15.22 6.78 10.79
CA MET A 162 -16.06 6.07 11.78
C MET A 162 -16.12 6.79 13.13
N VAL A 163 -15.05 7.45 13.56
CA VAL A 163 -15.01 8.18 14.85
C VAL A 163 -15.40 9.64 14.70
N TYR A 164 -15.44 10.18 13.49
CA TYR A 164 -15.73 11.58 13.21
C TYR A 164 -17.10 12.02 13.76
N GLY A 165 -18.17 11.28 13.43
CA GLY A 165 -19.52 11.58 13.89
C GLY A 165 -19.72 11.30 15.38
N PRO A 166 -19.53 10.05 15.86
CA PRO A 166 -19.74 9.69 17.27
C PRO A 166 -18.84 10.45 18.25
N GLY A 167 -17.62 10.81 17.83
CA GLY A 167 -16.67 11.53 18.67
C GLY A 167 -16.90 13.04 18.74
N GLY A 168 -17.83 13.58 17.94
CA GLY A 168 -18.09 15.01 17.90
C GLY A 168 -16.93 15.85 17.38
N TYR A 169 -15.99 15.22 16.66
CA TYR A 169 -14.82 15.90 16.11
C TYR A 169 -15.21 16.82 14.95
N ARG A 170 -14.42 17.90 14.80
CA ARG A 170 -14.51 18.81 13.66
C ARG A 170 -13.38 18.52 12.68
N PHE A 171 -13.55 18.89 11.42
CA PHE A 171 -12.51 18.78 10.41
C PHE A 171 -11.19 19.48 10.85
N SER A 172 -11.32 20.63 11.49
CA SER A 172 -10.18 21.39 12.04
C SER A 172 -9.37 20.62 13.08
N ASP A 173 -9.99 19.71 13.82
CA ASP A 173 -9.30 18.93 14.85
C ASP A 173 -8.34 17.92 14.20
N TYR A 174 -8.79 17.27 13.12
CA TYR A 174 -7.92 16.38 12.30
C TYR A 174 -6.75 17.17 11.73
N LEU A 175 -6.99 18.34 11.14
CA LEU A 175 -5.91 19.15 10.59
C LEU A 175 -4.91 19.59 11.67
N ARG A 176 -5.41 20.00 12.85
CA ARG A 176 -4.58 20.50 13.95
C ARG A 176 -3.66 19.44 14.55
N PHE A 177 -4.15 18.21 14.71
CA PHE A 177 -3.38 17.11 15.30
C PHE A 177 -2.75 16.21 14.24
N GLY A 178 -3.44 15.97 13.14
CA GLY A 178 -3.01 15.07 12.09
C GLY A 178 -1.91 15.64 11.20
N ALA A 179 -1.96 16.94 10.85
CA ALA A 179 -0.93 17.51 10.00
C ALA A 179 0.48 17.49 10.64
N PRO A 180 0.67 17.86 11.92
CA PRO A 180 1.96 17.67 12.59
C PRO A 180 2.40 16.20 12.64
N LEU A 181 1.47 15.27 12.84
CA LEU A 181 1.78 13.84 12.87
C LEU A 181 2.19 13.33 11.49
N ASN A 182 1.51 13.76 10.42
CA ASN A 182 1.90 13.47 9.05
C ASN A 182 3.32 13.95 8.75
N LEU A 183 3.65 15.19 9.12
CA LEU A 183 4.99 15.75 8.94
C LEU A 183 6.05 14.99 9.74
N LEU A 184 5.73 14.60 10.97
CA LEU A 184 6.63 13.78 11.78
C LEU A 184 6.88 12.42 11.13
N MET A 185 5.83 11.74 10.68
CA MET A 185 5.95 10.45 9.99
C MET A 185 6.74 10.58 8.68
N TRP A 186 6.51 11.65 7.93
CA TRP A 186 7.28 11.95 6.72
C TRP A 186 8.77 12.12 7.03
N LEU A 187 9.10 12.94 8.01
CA LEU A 187 10.49 13.18 8.42
C LEU A 187 11.17 11.88 8.87
N VAL A 188 10.51 11.12 9.75
CA VAL A 188 11.03 9.85 10.27
C VAL A 188 11.24 8.85 9.14
N ALA A 189 10.27 8.71 8.23
CA ALA A 189 10.38 7.79 7.11
C ALA A 189 11.53 8.15 6.17
N VAL A 190 11.66 9.43 5.80
CA VAL A 190 12.74 9.91 4.91
C VAL A 190 14.12 9.71 5.54
N LEU A 191 14.24 9.83 6.86
CA LEU A 191 15.50 9.58 7.56
C LEU A 191 15.83 8.09 7.69
N ILE A 192 14.84 7.25 8.01
CA ILE A 192 15.07 5.83 8.31
C ILE A 192 15.17 4.97 7.07
N ILE A 193 14.30 5.18 6.07
CA ILE A 193 14.23 4.32 4.87
C ILE A 193 15.59 4.16 4.19
N PRO A 194 16.36 5.23 3.89
CA PRO A 194 17.64 5.10 3.20
C PRO A 194 18.73 4.38 4.00
N HIS A 195 18.60 4.33 5.33
CA HIS A 195 19.57 3.61 6.19
C HIS A 195 19.34 2.10 6.16
N ILE A 196 18.09 1.66 5.94
CA ILE A 196 17.75 0.23 5.92
C ILE A 196 17.79 -0.30 4.48
N TRP A 197 17.32 0.50 3.53
CA TRP A 197 17.27 0.18 2.10
C TRP A 197 18.06 1.24 1.31
N PRO A 198 19.24 0.90 0.79
CA PRO A 198 20.02 1.83 -0.04
C PRO A 198 19.24 2.30 -1.26
N LEU A 199 19.38 3.58 -1.60
CA LEU A 199 18.68 4.20 -2.75
C LEU A 199 19.33 3.84 -4.09
N THR A 200 20.61 3.51 -4.07
CA THR A 200 21.47 3.19 -5.24
C THR A 200 22.10 1.83 -5.05
#